data_07baa109fdea7e29cfcfc7acaa260c2e
#
_entry.id   07baa109fdea7e29cfcfc7acaa260c2e
#
_cell.length_a   1.000
_cell.length_b   1.000
_cell.length_c   1.000
_cell.angle_alpha   90.00
_cell.angle_beta   90.00
_cell.angle_gamma   90.00
#
_symmetry.space_group_name_H-M   'P 1'
#
loop_
_entity.id
_entity.type
_entity.pdbx_description
1 polymer ?
#
loop_
_entity_poly.entity_id
_entity_poly.type
_entity_poly.pdbx_seq_one_letter_code
_entity_poly.pdbx_strand_id
1 'polypeptide(L)'
;MKIKSLFVTTMLAISSVAVCAQSAETFRQPYPLGNKLSPNPNFTGEVWLASLSEKKELNVPMANVTFEPGCRNSWHSHKTGQLLIATAGIGYYQE
;
A
#
# COMPACT_ATOMS: atom_id res chain seq x y z
N MET A 1 43.80 17.35 -6.34
CA MET A 1 43.25 16.01 -6.53
C MET A 1 42.30 15.58 -5.43
N LYS A 2 42.62 15.76 -4.15
CA LYS A 2 41.74 15.37 -3.02
C LYS A 2 40.43 16.12 -2.97
N ILE A 3 40.35 17.39 -3.37
CA ILE A 3 39.15 18.24 -3.38
C ILE A 3 38.17 17.77 -4.46
N LYS A 4 38.64 17.34 -5.63
CA LYS A 4 37.77 16.83 -6.71
C LYS A 4 37.10 15.49 -6.32
N SER A 5 37.78 14.64 -5.60
CA SER A 5 37.23 13.37 -5.12
C SER A 5 36.13 13.56 -4.07
N LEU A 6 36.31 14.51 -3.15
CA LEU A 6 35.31 14.86 -2.14
C LEU A 6 34.04 15.45 -2.76
N PHE A 7 34.16 16.27 -3.80
CA PHE A 7 33.05 16.90 -4.50
C PHE A 7 32.18 15.87 -5.23
N VAL A 8 32.79 14.88 -5.88
CA VAL A 8 32.07 13.79 -6.57
C VAL A 8 31.31 12.92 -5.61
N THR A 9 31.88 12.61 -4.44
CA THR A 9 31.21 11.80 -3.41
C THR A 9 29.98 12.50 -2.83
N THR A 10 30.06 13.82 -2.61
CA THR A 10 28.92 14.62 -2.11
C THR A 10 27.80 14.71 -3.14
N MET A 11 28.11 14.87 -4.41
CA MET A 11 27.12 14.89 -5.52
C MET A 11 26.40 13.56 -5.65
N LEU A 12 27.07 12.42 -5.50
CA LEU A 12 26.47 11.09 -5.53
C LEU A 12 25.48 10.88 -4.38
N ALA A 13 25.79 11.33 -3.16
CA ALA A 13 24.90 11.25 -2.02
C ALA A 13 23.61 12.08 -2.22
N ILE A 14 23.68 13.27 -2.76
CA ILE A 14 22.55 14.13 -3.07
C ILE A 14 21.66 13.49 -4.15
N SER A 15 22.25 12.89 -5.19
CA SER A 15 21.50 12.19 -6.23
C SER A 15 20.72 10.98 -5.70
N SER A 16 21.29 10.22 -4.77
CA SER A 16 20.63 9.08 -4.13
C SER A 16 19.41 9.49 -3.32
N VAL A 17 19.49 10.59 -2.56
CA VAL A 17 18.36 11.13 -1.80
C VAL A 17 17.26 11.64 -2.73
N ALA A 18 17.59 12.32 -3.80
CA ALA A 18 16.62 12.80 -4.79
C ALA A 18 15.86 11.65 -5.48
N VAL A 19 16.52 10.55 -5.82
CA VAL A 19 15.89 9.36 -6.41
C VAL A 19 14.92 8.69 -5.43
N CYS A 20 15.28 8.57 -4.15
CA CYS A 20 14.36 8.04 -3.13
C CYS A 20 13.12 8.93 -2.94
N ALA A 21 13.28 10.25 -2.92
CA ALA A 21 12.16 11.20 -2.83
C ALA A 21 11.23 11.09 -4.03
N GLN A 22 11.75 10.99 -5.25
CA GLN A 22 10.95 10.81 -6.46
C GLN A 22 10.17 9.50 -6.48
N SER A 23 10.74 8.41 -6.03
CA SER A 23 10.04 7.12 -5.96
C SER A 23 8.89 7.12 -4.94
N ALA A 24 9.01 7.85 -3.84
CA ALA A 24 7.94 8.03 -2.87
C ALA A 24 6.79 8.89 -3.40
N GLU A 25 7.07 9.92 -4.20
CA GLU A 25 6.06 10.79 -4.79
C GLU A 25 5.27 10.15 -5.94
N THR A 26 5.80 9.13 -6.58
CA THR A 26 5.15 8.48 -7.73
C THR A 26 4.15 7.41 -7.35
N PHE A 27 4.13 6.96 -6.09
CA PHE A 27 3.16 5.98 -5.63
C PHE A 27 1.80 6.65 -5.42
N ARG A 28 0.89 6.45 -6.37
CA ARG A 28 -0.49 6.91 -6.28
C ARG A 28 -1.42 5.71 -6.43
N GLN A 29 -2.35 5.59 -5.52
CA GLN A 29 -3.43 4.63 -5.66
C GLN A 29 -4.65 5.28 -6.31
N PRO A 30 -5.41 4.54 -7.14
CA PRO A 30 -6.54 5.11 -7.88
C PRO A 30 -7.76 5.39 -7.01
N TYR A 31 -7.83 4.82 -5.82
CA TYR A 31 -8.98 4.92 -4.91
C TYR A 31 -8.62 5.62 -3.59
N PRO A 32 -9.61 6.17 -2.87
CA PRO A 32 -9.38 6.78 -1.58
C PRO A 32 -8.73 5.81 -0.58
N LEU A 33 -7.85 6.34 0.27
CA LEU A 33 -7.25 5.56 1.36
C LEU A 33 -8.31 5.10 2.36
N GLY A 34 -9.26 5.95 2.65
CA GLY A 34 -10.30 5.68 3.63
C GLY A 34 -9.82 5.85 5.06
N ASN A 35 -10.48 5.16 5.97
CA ASN A 35 -10.23 5.24 7.40
C ASN A 35 -9.27 4.12 7.84
N LYS A 36 -8.38 4.45 8.76
CA LYS A 36 -7.54 3.46 9.42
C LYS A 36 -8.44 2.54 10.25
N LEU A 37 -8.29 1.24 10.03
CA LEU A 37 -8.97 0.27 10.88
C LEU A 37 -8.35 0.24 12.27
N SER A 38 -9.18 0.24 13.30
CA SER A 38 -8.75 -0.02 14.67
C SER A 38 -8.11 -1.41 14.74
N PRO A 39 -7.32 -1.71 15.81
CA PRO A 39 -6.81 -3.05 16.01
C PRO A 39 -7.88 -4.09 15.73
N ASN A 40 -7.63 -4.97 14.77
CA ASN A 40 -8.60 -5.91 14.23
C ASN A 40 -7.95 -7.29 14.17
N PRO A 41 -8.61 -8.36 14.66
CA PRO A 41 -8.04 -9.70 14.67
C PRO A 41 -7.80 -10.28 13.25
N ASN A 42 -8.40 -9.68 12.23
CA ASN A 42 -8.27 -10.14 10.85
C ASN A 42 -6.97 -9.68 10.18
N PHE A 43 -6.27 -8.71 10.77
CA PHE A 43 -5.05 -8.15 10.17
C PHE A 43 -3.93 -8.02 11.20
N THR A 44 -2.71 -8.28 10.76
CA THR A 44 -1.48 -7.89 11.46
C THR A 44 -0.87 -6.72 10.70
N GLY A 45 -0.56 -5.62 11.39
CA GLY A 45 -0.07 -4.38 10.80
C GLY A 45 -1.19 -3.35 10.55
N GLU A 46 -0.84 -2.24 9.93
CA GLU A 46 -1.77 -1.14 9.69
C GLU A 46 -2.52 -1.31 8.36
N VAL A 47 -3.83 -1.14 8.42
CA VAL A 47 -4.73 -1.28 7.29
C VAL A 47 -5.72 -0.12 7.25
N TRP A 48 -5.98 0.40 6.06
CA TRP A 48 -7.01 1.40 5.79
C TRP A 48 -8.07 0.83 4.88
N LEU A 49 -9.29 1.26 5.07
CA LEU A 49 -10.44 0.81 4.29
C LEU A 49 -11.30 1.98 3.84
N ALA A 50 -11.57 2.04 2.56
CA ALA A 50 -12.57 2.91 1.97
C ALA A 50 -13.69 2.08 1.36
N SER A 51 -14.92 2.26 1.81
CA SER A 51 -16.10 1.66 1.14
C SER A 51 -16.29 2.29 -0.21
N LEU A 52 -16.49 1.49 -1.25
CA LEU A 52 -16.70 1.93 -2.62
C LEU A 52 -18.13 1.70 -3.10
N SER A 53 -18.93 0.94 -2.35
CA SER A 53 -20.34 0.70 -2.67
C SER A 53 -21.19 0.72 -1.42
N GLU A 54 -22.43 1.16 -1.56
CA GLU A 54 -23.44 1.03 -0.53
C GLU A 54 -24.17 -0.31 -0.67
N LYS A 55 -24.21 -1.07 0.41
CA LYS A 55 -24.82 -2.41 0.42
C LYS A 55 -26.28 -2.43 -0.03
N LYS A 56 -26.99 -1.32 0.16
CA LYS A 56 -28.43 -1.24 -0.14
C LYS A 56 -28.73 -1.22 -1.63
N GLU A 57 -27.86 -0.63 -2.45
CA GLU A 57 -28.12 -0.42 -3.87
C GLU A 57 -27.66 -1.59 -4.74
N LEU A 58 -26.49 -2.11 -4.49
CA LEU A 58 -25.87 -3.12 -5.35
C LEU A 58 -25.88 -4.53 -4.79
N ASN A 59 -26.15 -4.68 -3.50
CA ASN A 59 -26.01 -5.95 -2.77
C ASN A 59 -24.63 -6.63 -2.98
N VAL A 60 -23.65 -5.87 -3.42
CA VAL A 60 -22.26 -6.28 -3.61
C VAL A 60 -21.37 -5.32 -2.84
N PRO A 61 -20.87 -5.70 -1.67
CA PRO A 61 -19.96 -4.85 -0.93
C PRO A 61 -18.62 -4.78 -1.65
N MET A 62 -18.17 -3.55 -1.90
CA MET A 62 -16.87 -3.27 -2.49
C MET A 62 -16.09 -2.32 -1.57
N ALA A 63 -14.82 -2.56 -1.41
CA ALA A 63 -13.94 -1.69 -0.64
C ALA A 63 -12.55 -1.64 -1.25
N ASN A 64 -11.91 -0.49 -1.16
CA ASN A 64 -10.47 -0.38 -1.34
C ASN A 64 -9.80 -0.64 0.01
N VAL A 65 -8.89 -1.61 0.04
CA VAL A 65 -8.13 -1.96 1.24
C VAL A 65 -6.67 -1.70 0.97
N THR A 66 -6.08 -0.83 1.77
CA THR A 66 -4.67 -0.47 1.67
C THR A 66 -3.90 -1.04 2.85
N PHE A 67 -2.87 -1.78 2.56
CA PHE A 67 -2.00 -2.41 3.56
C PHE A 67 -0.67 -1.68 3.62
N GLU A 68 -0.15 -1.45 4.82
CA GLU A 68 1.24 -1.06 4.96
C GLU A 68 2.19 -2.21 4.57
N PRO A 69 3.46 -1.91 4.25
CA PRO A 69 4.44 -2.97 4.00
C PRO A 69 4.54 -3.96 5.17
N GLY A 70 4.53 -5.26 4.85
CA GLY A 70 4.61 -6.33 5.84
C GLY A 70 3.30 -6.70 6.53
N CYS A 71 2.20 -6.02 6.24
CA CYS A 71 0.88 -6.37 6.76
C CYS A 71 0.42 -7.75 6.28
N ARG A 72 -0.33 -8.45 7.10
CA ARG A 72 -0.85 -9.78 6.81
C ARG A 72 -2.31 -9.90 7.22
N ASN A 73 -3.08 -10.61 6.40
CA ASN A 73 -4.42 -11.05 6.75
C ASN A 73 -4.35 -12.33 7.58
N SER A 74 -5.26 -12.47 8.52
CA SER A 74 -5.51 -13.74 9.16
C SER A 74 -6.25 -14.70 8.21
N TRP A 75 -6.04 -15.99 8.37
CA TRP A 75 -6.77 -17.01 7.62
C TRP A 75 -8.27 -16.86 7.87
N HIS A 76 -9.03 -16.75 6.80
CA HIS A 76 -10.48 -16.64 6.84
C HIS A 76 -11.10 -17.11 5.52
N SER A 77 -12.40 -17.29 5.51
CA SER A 77 -13.14 -17.68 4.32
C SER A 77 -14.39 -16.82 4.14
N HIS A 78 -14.86 -16.74 2.91
CA HIS A 78 -16.10 -16.07 2.55
C HIS A 78 -17.09 -17.09 1.99
N LYS A 79 -18.34 -17.07 2.45
CA LYS A 79 -19.38 -18.04 2.04
C LYS A 79 -19.66 -18.02 0.54
N THR A 80 -19.60 -16.85 -0.07
CA THR A 80 -19.96 -16.62 -1.46
C THR A 80 -18.77 -16.36 -2.37
N GLY A 81 -17.57 -16.49 -1.83
CA GLY A 81 -16.34 -16.12 -2.53
C GLY A 81 -16.01 -14.64 -2.46
N GLN A 82 -14.86 -14.28 -2.97
CA GLN A 82 -14.36 -12.91 -2.97
C GLN A 82 -13.60 -12.65 -4.27
N LEU A 83 -13.86 -11.51 -4.89
CA LEU A 83 -13.05 -11.02 -6.00
C LEU A 83 -11.99 -10.05 -5.49
N LEU A 84 -10.74 -10.34 -5.77
CA LEU A 84 -9.61 -9.48 -5.41
C LEU A 84 -9.00 -8.87 -6.67
N ILE A 85 -8.80 -7.55 -6.64
CA ILE A 85 -8.17 -6.80 -7.71
C ILE A 85 -7.00 -6.02 -7.11
N ALA A 86 -5.77 -6.32 -7.53
CA ALA A 86 -4.60 -5.55 -7.13
C ALA A 86 -4.54 -4.28 -7.99
N THR A 87 -4.68 -3.13 -7.36
CA THR A 87 -4.71 -1.82 -8.03
C THR A 87 -3.39 -1.08 -7.94
N ALA A 88 -2.56 -1.39 -6.94
CA ALA A 88 -1.23 -0.80 -6.75
C ALA A 88 -0.39 -1.70 -5.83
N GLY A 89 0.94 -1.61 -5.98
CA GLY A 89 1.88 -2.35 -5.14
C GLY A 89 2.04 -3.82 -5.52
N ILE A 90 2.65 -4.56 -4.61
CA ILE A 90 2.89 -6.01 -4.76
C ILE A 90 2.41 -6.70 -3.49
N GLY A 91 1.64 -7.74 -3.65
CA GLY A 91 1.17 -8.58 -2.56
C GLY A 91 1.27 -10.07 -2.92
N TYR A 92 1.20 -10.88 -1.91
CA TYR A 92 1.19 -12.34 -2.05
C TYR A 92 -0.09 -12.89 -1.42
N TYR A 93 -0.62 -13.94 -1.99
CA TYR A 93 -1.74 -14.67 -1.39
C TYR A 93 -1.40 -16.15 -1.26
N GLN A 94 -2.13 -16.83 -0.40
CA GLN A 94 -1.96 -18.25 -0.14
C GLN A 94 -3.34 -18.91 -0.03
N GLU A 95 -3.48 -20.07 -0.62
CA GLU A 95 -4.67 -20.94 -0.56
C GLU A 95 -4.43 -22.15 0.33
#